data_10b59d0648fd45f313d129fa2c637d7e
#
_entry.id   10b59d0648fd45f313d129fa2c637d7e
#
_cell.length_a   1.000
_cell.length_b   1.000
_cell.length_c   1.000
_cell.angle_alpha   90.00
_cell.angle_beta   90.00
_cell.angle_gamma   90.00
#
_symmetry.space_group_name_H-M   'P 1'
#
loop_
_entity.id
_entity.type
_entity.pdbx_description
1 polymer ?
#
loop_
_entity_poly.entity_id
_entity_poly.type
_entity_poly.pdbx_seq_one_letter_code
_entity_poly.pdbx_strand_id
1 'polypeptide(L)'
;MFASKLYEIQNGRPNVEREIDTISINRDSAIIKFKNGSTIEAVVCADTARGARANILILDESRLMSKATINNVLMPFLTKSNRDQPWAMDPRYRKYMEREHNSTIYLTSIGYKDEWSYQDFKQYCEDISVGDESKVALSLPYQFAVEGGIIRKSYIENRFRDRGADITGLRMEFEVIPHGESESAMFTFDEVNSARQLRVPLIPPTDDEYIECKGILKTLPYYQKKEPREIRVLSMDIAVGGGRKNDLTVFTVFRCIEDLDYYDKELSYIEVMSGVNLDQQVIRVKQLFYDLECDYAVIDAGGAIGIETINSCGNITKDMVRNRRYPGWKTMNKVEKYDMRIADPNAEPVLFPIQISGAGASAMQYNMLVTAQLEFQRKRISLLVEDDVAVQELNKRYKYLTMKTSNDNLMRERANNMIGPFANTTSLVDEAIKTQIVKLPSGRWVYDEKNGRKDRVISMIYGLYFINLLEEDLISLTKSVNISDYVSSRNYTKKNNPINPFGSNLNKLAGFGMRR
;
A
#
# COMPACT_ATOMS: atom_id res chain seq x y z
N MET A 1 30.58 -17.53 -5.88
CA MET A 1 30.70 -16.71 -4.63
C MET A 1 31.33 -17.51 -3.49
N PHE A 2 30.75 -18.63 -3.02
CA PHE A 2 31.30 -19.44 -1.92
C PHE A 2 32.76 -19.88 -2.17
N ALA A 3 33.05 -20.44 -3.33
CA ALA A 3 34.38 -20.91 -3.70
C ALA A 3 35.45 -19.80 -3.73
N SER A 4 35.11 -18.59 -4.23
CA SER A 4 36.05 -17.47 -4.23
C SER A 4 36.38 -16.99 -2.81
N LYS A 5 35.39 -16.98 -1.94
CA LYS A 5 35.57 -16.64 -0.52
C LYS A 5 36.43 -17.67 0.21
N LEU A 6 36.33 -18.93 -0.14
CA LEU A 6 37.17 -19.99 0.41
C LEU A 6 38.63 -19.84 0.02
N TYR A 7 38.91 -19.51 -1.24
CA TYR A 7 40.28 -19.22 -1.67
C TYR A 7 40.86 -17.97 -0.98
N GLU A 8 40.04 -16.92 -0.78
CA GLU A 8 40.47 -15.74 -0.03
C GLU A 8 40.81 -16.09 1.43
N ILE A 9 39.99 -16.92 2.09
CA ILE A 9 40.24 -17.37 3.46
C ILE A 9 41.48 -18.24 3.54
N GLN A 10 41.67 -19.18 2.60
CA GLN A 10 42.83 -20.04 2.52
C GLN A 10 44.12 -19.22 2.40
N ASN A 11 44.19 -18.32 1.44
CA ASN A 11 45.38 -17.51 1.17
C ASN A 11 45.67 -16.44 2.22
N GLY A 12 44.71 -16.01 2.99
CA GLY A 12 44.83 -14.95 4.00
C GLY A 12 44.87 -15.42 5.46
N ARG A 13 44.72 -16.75 5.70
CA ARG A 13 44.58 -17.31 7.03
C ARG A 13 45.42 -18.57 7.22
N PRO A 14 46.69 -18.45 7.57
CA PRO A 14 47.62 -19.59 7.66
C PRO A 14 47.15 -20.75 8.56
N ASN A 15 46.40 -20.44 9.62
CA ASN A 15 45.83 -21.45 10.51
C ASN A 15 44.77 -22.31 9.82
N VAL A 16 43.97 -21.70 8.93
CA VAL A 16 42.93 -22.41 8.16
C VAL A 16 43.56 -23.22 7.04
N GLU A 17 44.55 -22.65 6.33
CA GLU A 17 45.31 -23.32 5.31
C GLU A 17 45.96 -24.59 5.83
N ARG A 18 46.52 -24.54 7.01
CA ARG A 18 47.14 -25.72 7.66
C ARG A 18 46.16 -26.88 7.87
N GLU A 19 44.92 -26.61 8.10
CA GLU A 19 43.87 -27.63 8.38
C GLU A 19 43.23 -28.19 7.10
N ILE A 20 43.30 -27.47 5.97
CA ILE A 20 42.72 -27.91 4.69
C ILE A 20 43.64 -28.92 4.02
N ASP A 21 43.04 -30.01 3.55
CA ASP A 21 43.70 -31.02 2.70
C ASP A 21 43.52 -30.68 1.22
N THR A 22 42.27 -30.61 0.75
CA THR A 22 41.94 -30.29 -0.66
C THR A 22 40.72 -29.40 -0.79
N ILE A 23 40.73 -28.55 -1.83
CA ILE A 23 39.58 -27.81 -2.31
C ILE A 23 39.31 -28.22 -3.76
N SER A 24 38.09 -28.69 -4.02
CA SER A 24 37.61 -29.03 -5.37
C SER A 24 36.40 -28.17 -5.72
N ILE A 25 36.44 -27.50 -6.87
CA ILE A 25 35.35 -26.63 -7.34
C ILE A 25 34.92 -27.15 -8.70
N ASN A 26 33.64 -27.52 -8.79
CA ASN A 26 32.98 -27.92 -10.02
C ASN A 26 31.92 -26.87 -10.38
N ARG A 27 31.23 -27.05 -11.50
CA ARG A 27 30.17 -26.15 -11.95
C ARG A 27 29.02 -26.06 -10.96
N ASP A 28 28.62 -27.19 -10.38
CA ASP A 28 27.41 -27.33 -9.57
C ASP A 28 27.69 -27.69 -8.10
N SER A 29 28.97 -27.82 -7.71
CA SER A 29 29.38 -28.13 -6.34
C SER A 29 30.77 -27.59 -6.01
N ALA A 30 31.00 -27.35 -4.72
CA ALA A 30 32.31 -27.05 -4.19
C ALA A 30 32.53 -27.88 -2.91
N ILE A 31 33.67 -28.59 -2.83
CA ILE A 31 34.01 -29.49 -1.74
C ILE A 31 35.32 -29.05 -1.10
N ILE A 32 35.31 -28.89 0.21
CA ILE A 32 36.53 -28.75 1.02
C ILE A 32 36.68 -30.00 1.85
N LYS A 33 37.89 -30.59 1.79
CA LYS A 33 38.27 -31.68 2.70
C LYS A 33 39.29 -31.17 3.69
N PHE A 34 39.13 -31.52 4.93
CA PHE A 34 40.06 -31.19 6.00
C PHE A 34 40.92 -32.40 6.35
N LYS A 35 42.10 -32.15 6.89
CA LYS A 35 43.06 -33.20 7.29
C LYS A 35 42.54 -34.16 8.33
N ASN A 36 41.54 -33.71 9.15
CA ASN A 36 40.87 -34.58 10.10
C ASN A 36 39.78 -35.47 9.48
N GLY A 37 39.62 -35.44 8.14
CA GLY A 37 38.63 -36.22 7.40
C GLY A 37 37.23 -35.60 7.30
N SER A 38 36.98 -34.45 7.95
CA SER A 38 35.70 -33.73 7.78
C SER A 38 35.61 -33.06 6.41
N THR A 39 34.40 -32.83 5.94
CA THR A 39 34.13 -32.18 4.65
C THR A 39 33.06 -31.12 4.79
N ILE A 40 33.20 -30.01 4.03
CA ILE A 40 32.17 -29.06 3.76
C ILE A 40 31.87 -29.10 2.27
N GLU A 41 30.63 -29.33 1.90
CA GLU A 41 30.20 -29.40 0.51
C GLU A 41 29.05 -28.39 0.28
N ALA A 42 29.20 -27.56 -0.75
CA ALA A 42 28.14 -26.70 -1.23
C ALA A 42 27.55 -27.30 -2.50
N VAL A 43 26.24 -27.51 -2.52
CA VAL A 43 25.51 -28.10 -3.64
C VAL A 43 24.33 -27.17 -4.02
N VAL A 44 23.93 -27.25 -5.28
CA VAL A 44 22.75 -26.56 -5.76
C VAL A 44 21.50 -27.31 -5.27
N CYS A 45 20.46 -26.57 -4.82
CA CYS A 45 19.18 -27.15 -4.43
C CYS A 45 18.41 -27.66 -5.65
N ALA A 46 18.74 -28.85 -6.12
CA ALA A 46 18.12 -29.47 -7.28
C ALA A 46 18.15 -31.02 -7.15
N ASP A 47 17.37 -31.70 -7.99
CA ASP A 47 17.31 -33.16 -8.02
C ASP A 47 18.69 -33.82 -8.28
N THR A 48 19.60 -33.11 -8.92
CA THR A 48 20.98 -33.55 -9.17
C THR A 48 21.80 -33.73 -7.88
N ALA A 49 21.39 -33.13 -6.77
CA ALA A 49 22.07 -33.28 -5.48
C ALA A 49 21.79 -34.63 -4.79
N ARG A 50 20.88 -35.46 -5.33
CA ARG A 50 20.53 -36.76 -4.74
C ARG A 50 21.76 -37.65 -4.51
N GLY A 51 21.82 -38.27 -3.34
CA GLY A 51 22.88 -39.21 -2.98
C GLY A 51 23.95 -38.65 -2.05
N ALA A 52 24.03 -37.34 -1.85
CA ALA A 52 24.92 -36.75 -0.86
C ALA A 52 24.53 -37.18 0.57
N ARG A 53 25.49 -37.13 1.49
CA ARG A 53 25.30 -37.47 2.92
C ARG A 53 26.00 -36.44 3.78
N ALA A 54 25.28 -35.95 4.80
CA ALA A 54 25.80 -34.95 5.71
C ALA A 54 25.33 -35.22 7.15
N ASN A 55 26.06 -34.73 8.14
CA ASN A 55 25.60 -34.65 9.54
C ASN A 55 24.91 -33.32 9.85
N ILE A 56 25.34 -32.26 9.17
CA ILE A 56 24.76 -30.92 9.30
C ILE A 56 24.35 -30.45 7.91
N LEU A 57 23.12 -30.02 7.76
CA LEU A 57 22.56 -29.44 6.56
C LEU A 57 22.27 -27.95 6.81
N ILE A 58 22.94 -27.08 6.05
CA ILE A 58 22.71 -25.63 6.09
C ILE A 58 21.98 -25.23 4.82
N LEU A 59 20.79 -24.68 4.96
CA LEU A 59 19.94 -24.20 3.87
C LEU A 59 19.99 -22.67 3.86
N ASP A 60 20.81 -22.12 2.96
CA ASP A 60 20.97 -20.69 2.81
C ASP A 60 19.89 -20.13 1.89
N GLU A 61 19.27 -18.99 2.24
CA GLU A 61 18.10 -18.41 1.58
C GLU A 61 16.96 -19.43 1.43
N SER A 62 16.70 -20.19 2.50
CA SER A 62 15.80 -21.35 2.49
C SER A 62 14.38 -21.04 2.03
N ARG A 63 13.85 -19.82 2.27
CA ARG A 63 12.52 -19.42 1.82
C ARG A 63 12.34 -19.47 0.30
N LEU A 64 13.42 -19.24 -0.45
CA LEU A 64 13.39 -19.28 -1.91
C LEU A 64 13.43 -20.71 -2.48
N MET A 65 13.64 -21.71 -1.63
CA MET A 65 13.68 -23.11 -2.02
C MET A 65 12.29 -23.74 -1.98
N SER A 66 12.05 -24.70 -2.88
CA SER A 66 10.82 -25.51 -2.80
C SER A 66 10.84 -26.41 -1.56
N LYS A 67 9.82 -26.32 -0.72
CA LYS A 67 9.63 -27.20 0.44
C LYS A 67 9.68 -28.70 0.05
N ALA A 68 9.10 -29.03 -1.12
CA ALA A 68 9.13 -30.39 -1.65
C ALA A 68 10.55 -30.86 -1.97
N THR A 69 11.39 -29.99 -2.57
CA THR A 69 12.78 -30.31 -2.86
C THR A 69 13.59 -30.46 -1.57
N ILE A 70 13.38 -29.60 -0.57
CA ILE A 70 14.01 -29.75 0.73
C ILE A 70 13.68 -31.12 1.33
N ASN A 71 12.41 -31.47 1.43
CA ASN A 71 11.96 -32.71 2.07
C ASN A 71 12.37 -33.97 1.31
N ASN A 72 12.30 -33.96 -0.03
CA ASN A 72 12.47 -35.17 -0.83
C ASN A 72 13.91 -35.39 -1.34
N VAL A 73 14.71 -34.32 -1.38
CA VAL A 73 16.08 -34.40 -1.90
C VAL A 73 17.12 -34.13 -0.81
N LEU A 74 16.96 -33.01 -0.05
CA LEU A 74 18.00 -32.55 0.86
C LEU A 74 17.91 -33.20 2.26
N MET A 75 16.70 -33.32 2.83
CA MET A 75 16.54 -33.98 4.15
C MET A 75 17.07 -35.41 4.20
N PRO A 76 16.98 -36.24 3.14
CA PRO A 76 17.62 -37.55 3.11
C PRO A 76 19.18 -37.54 3.26
N PHE A 77 19.86 -36.39 3.07
CA PHE A 77 21.30 -36.28 3.36
C PHE A 77 21.62 -36.58 4.81
N LEU A 78 20.72 -36.25 5.72
CA LEU A 78 20.88 -36.44 7.17
C LEU A 78 20.68 -37.89 7.64
N THR A 79 20.61 -38.84 6.71
CA THR A 79 20.56 -40.27 7.04
C THR A 79 21.95 -40.86 7.30
N LYS A 80 23.01 -40.03 7.28
CA LYS A 80 24.37 -40.48 7.59
C LYS A 80 24.45 -40.99 9.03
N SER A 81 24.92 -42.22 9.18
CA SER A 81 25.11 -42.81 10.49
C SER A 81 26.47 -42.44 11.05
N ASN A 82 26.56 -42.04 12.30
CA ASN A 82 27.82 -41.86 13.00
C ASN A 82 28.54 -43.17 13.24
N ARG A 83 27.86 -44.33 13.08
CA ARG A 83 28.48 -45.67 13.19
C ARG A 83 29.55 -45.94 12.13
N ASP A 84 29.54 -45.24 11.01
CA ASP A 84 30.49 -45.38 9.90
C ASP A 84 31.81 -44.63 10.12
N GLN A 85 31.93 -43.92 11.26
CA GLN A 85 33.16 -43.22 11.61
C GLN A 85 34.17 -44.17 12.27
N PRO A 86 35.48 -44.05 11.94
CA PRO A 86 36.52 -44.95 12.52
C PRO A 86 36.53 -44.98 14.04
N TRP A 87 36.26 -43.82 14.69
CA TRP A 87 36.20 -43.71 16.15
C TRP A 87 34.96 -44.36 16.75
N ALA A 88 33.87 -44.54 15.98
CA ALA A 88 32.62 -45.16 16.44
C ALA A 88 32.77 -46.62 16.76
N MET A 89 33.77 -47.29 16.19
CA MET A 89 34.09 -48.69 16.48
C MET A 89 34.89 -48.86 17.79
N ASP A 90 35.45 -47.77 18.34
CA ASP A 90 36.16 -47.82 19.62
C ASP A 90 35.21 -47.71 20.79
N PRO A 91 35.14 -48.69 21.70
CA PRO A 91 34.26 -48.72 22.84
C PRO A 91 34.36 -47.49 23.77
N ARG A 92 35.54 -46.82 23.78
CA ARG A 92 35.78 -45.61 24.59
C ARG A 92 34.93 -44.41 24.14
N TYR A 93 34.59 -44.34 22.87
CA TYR A 93 33.85 -43.25 22.27
C TYR A 93 32.36 -43.55 22.08
N ARG A 94 31.92 -44.80 22.30
CA ARG A 94 30.54 -45.26 22.11
C ARG A 94 29.50 -44.39 22.84
N LYS A 95 29.83 -43.89 24.03
CA LYS A 95 28.98 -43.01 24.85
C LYS A 95 28.73 -41.63 24.21
N TYR A 96 29.57 -41.22 23.25
CA TYR A 96 29.42 -39.95 22.57
C TYR A 96 28.56 -40.05 21.29
N MET A 97 28.37 -41.26 20.77
CA MET A 97 27.57 -41.49 19.55
C MET A 97 26.09 -41.20 19.73
N GLU A 98 25.60 -41.33 20.94
CA GLU A 98 24.19 -41.07 21.29
C GLU A 98 23.90 -39.58 21.49
N ARG A 99 24.94 -38.74 21.52
CA ARG A 99 24.82 -37.28 21.77
C ARG A 99 24.86 -36.41 20.54
N GLU A 100 25.38 -36.93 19.42
CA GLU A 100 25.44 -36.20 18.18
C GLU A 100 24.24 -36.53 17.28
N HIS A 101 23.28 -35.61 17.21
CA HIS A 101 22.16 -35.70 16.31
C HIS A 101 22.51 -34.97 15.02
N ASN A 102 22.04 -35.49 13.88
CA ASN A 102 22.10 -34.76 12.62
C ASN A 102 21.20 -33.52 12.71
N SER A 103 21.67 -32.38 12.21
CA SER A 103 21.02 -31.09 12.41
C SER A 103 20.74 -30.38 11.09
N THR A 104 19.65 -29.64 11.06
CA THR A 104 19.32 -28.75 9.93
C THR A 104 19.32 -27.31 10.43
N ILE A 105 19.97 -26.41 9.67
CA ILE A 105 20.01 -24.98 9.93
C ILE A 105 19.38 -24.27 8.74
N TYR A 106 18.30 -23.55 8.99
CA TYR A 106 17.65 -22.71 8.00
C TYR A 106 18.11 -21.26 8.20
N LEU A 107 18.73 -20.68 7.16
CA LEU A 107 19.12 -19.28 7.13
C LEU A 107 18.28 -18.58 6.08
N THR A 108 17.58 -17.52 6.45
CA THR A 108 16.72 -16.81 5.52
C THR A 108 16.30 -15.45 6.06
N SER A 109 15.96 -14.51 5.18
CA SER A 109 15.14 -13.36 5.52
C SER A 109 13.70 -13.79 5.77
N ILE A 110 12.91 -12.99 6.52
CA ILE A 110 11.49 -13.29 6.71
C ILE A 110 10.72 -12.96 5.43
N GLY A 111 9.68 -13.72 5.16
CA GLY A 111 8.81 -13.53 4.01
C GLY A 111 7.37 -13.20 4.38
N TYR A 112 6.45 -13.63 3.52
CA TYR A 112 5.02 -13.47 3.74
C TYR A 112 4.49 -14.50 4.74
N LYS A 113 3.41 -14.15 5.46
CA LYS A 113 2.84 -15.00 6.51
C LYS A 113 2.29 -16.35 5.98
N ASP A 114 1.93 -16.43 4.71
CA ASP A 114 1.47 -17.66 4.04
C ASP A 114 2.61 -18.52 3.46
N GLU A 115 3.83 -18.01 3.43
CA GLU A 115 4.98 -18.82 3.00
C GLU A 115 5.29 -19.95 3.98
N TRP A 116 5.69 -21.08 3.45
CA TRP A 116 6.05 -22.25 4.23
C TRP A 116 7.15 -21.97 5.26
N SER A 117 8.09 -21.09 4.93
CA SER A 117 9.21 -20.72 5.81
C SER A 117 8.76 -19.98 7.06
N TYR A 118 7.77 -19.07 6.92
CA TYR A 118 7.16 -18.38 8.06
C TYR A 118 6.30 -19.32 8.91
N GLN A 119 5.54 -20.22 8.28
CA GLN A 119 4.72 -21.19 8.98
C GLN A 119 5.59 -22.17 9.79
N ASP A 120 6.71 -22.64 9.23
CA ASP A 120 7.67 -23.46 9.95
C ASP A 120 8.34 -22.70 11.11
N PHE A 121 8.74 -21.43 10.88
CA PHE A 121 9.29 -20.61 11.96
C PHE A 121 8.30 -20.43 13.11
N LYS A 122 7.03 -20.13 12.79
CA LYS A 122 5.95 -20.03 13.79
C LYS A 122 5.77 -21.34 14.55
N GLN A 123 5.71 -22.45 13.84
CA GLN A 123 5.60 -23.78 14.46
C GLN A 123 6.80 -24.07 15.40
N TYR A 124 8.02 -23.69 14.98
CA TYR A 124 9.20 -23.85 15.86
C TYR A 124 9.10 -23.02 17.13
N CYS A 125 8.63 -21.77 17.01
CA CYS A 125 8.39 -20.92 18.19
C CYS A 125 7.32 -21.53 19.13
N GLU A 126 6.26 -22.10 18.58
CA GLU A 126 5.22 -22.80 19.35
C GLU A 126 5.78 -24.05 20.06
N ASP A 127 6.55 -24.89 19.34
CA ASP A 127 7.16 -26.08 19.88
C ASP A 127 8.15 -25.75 21.02
N ILE A 128 8.98 -24.73 20.83
CA ILE A 128 9.90 -24.22 21.87
C ILE A 128 9.11 -23.75 23.11
N SER A 129 7.98 -23.08 22.91
CA SER A 129 7.15 -22.55 24.00
C SER A 129 6.53 -23.64 24.87
N VAL A 130 6.34 -24.83 24.32
CA VAL A 130 5.85 -26.02 25.07
C VAL A 130 6.99 -26.91 25.58
N GLY A 131 8.26 -26.48 25.42
CA GLY A 131 9.42 -27.13 26.02
C GLY A 131 10.20 -28.08 25.09
N ASP A 132 10.05 -27.99 23.79
CA ASP A 132 10.88 -28.74 22.84
C ASP A 132 12.30 -28.15 22.75
N GLU A 133 13.24 -28.79 23.46
CA GLU A 133 14.65 -28.38 23.50
C GLU A 133 15.43 -28.76 22.21
N SER A 134 14.83 -29.51 21.30
CA SER A 134 15.50 -29.92 20.06
C SER A 134 15.53 -28.81 18.98
N LYS A 135 14.82 -27.72 19.21
CA LYS A 135 14.64 -26.61 18.28
C LYS A 135 15.16 -25.29 18.83
N VAL A 136 15.68 -24.47 17.93
CA VAL A 136 16.09 -23.09 18.21
C VAL A 136 15.54 -22.19 17.09
N ALA A 137 14.95 -21.07 17.45
CA ALA A 137 14.51 -20.04 16.52
C ALA A 137 15.08 -18.68 16.94
N LEU A 138 15.72 -17.98 16.00
CA LEU A 138 16.32 -16.67 16.23
C LEU A 138 15.81 -15.69 15.19
N SER A 139 15.42 -14.49 15.64
CA SER A 139 15.07 -13.35 14.80
C SER A 139 16.06 -12.22 15.08
N LEU A 140 16.82 -11.80 14.08
CA LEU A 140 17.93 -10.86 14.22
C LEU A 140 17.69 -9.62 13.31
N PRO A 141 16.91 -8.63 13.75
CA PRO A 141 16.71 -7.40 12.98
C PRO A 141 18.00 -6.58 12.90
N TYR A 142 18.04 -5.66 11.91
CA TYR A 142 19.24 -4.89 11.54
C TYR A 142 19.90 -4.13 12.70
N GLN A 143 19.17 -3.83 13.76
CA GLN A 143 19.69 -3.14 14.95
C GLN A 143 20.89 -3.88 15.55
N PHE A 144 20.84 -5.20 15.58
CA PHE A 144 21.99 -6.02 16.04
C PHE A 144 23.23 -5.85 15.16
N ALA A 145 23.03 -5.74 13.83
CA ALA A 145 24.11 -5.52 12.89
C ALA A 145 24.69 -4.10 13.01
N VAL A 146 23.84 -3.10 13.34
CA VAL A 146 24.27 -1.72 13.60
C VAL A 146 25.06 -1.64 14.92
N GLU A 147 24.55 -2.25 15.99
CA GLU A 147 25.23 -2.30 17.30
C GLU A 147 26.57 -3.04 17.22
N GLY A 148 26.62 -4.12 16.44
CA GLY A 148 27.86 -4.85 16.14
C GLY A 148 28.83 -4.13 15.20
N GLY A 149 28.48 -2.95 14.68
CA GLY A 149 29.32 -2.17 13.76
C GLY A 149 29.44 -2.80 12.35
N ILE A 150 28.60 -3.76 12.00
CA ILE A 150 28.60 -4.45 10.71
C ILE A 150 27.97 -3.58 9.62
N ILE A 151 26.88 -2.88 9.94
CA ILE A 151 26.14 -2.01 9.02
C ILE A 151 26.04 -0.62 9.63
N ARG A 152 26.18 0.44 8.80
CA ARG A 152 25.97 1.81 9.23
C ARG A 152 24.48 2.12 9.29
N LYS A 153 24.01 2.69 10.40
CA LYS A 153 22.61 3.12 10.58
C LYS A 153 22.13 4.03 9.45
N SER A 154 22.95 4.99 9.04
CA SER A 154 22.63 5.91 7.93
C SER A 154 22.37 5.21 6.59
N TYR A 155 23.00 4.06 6.34
CA TYR A 155 22.74 3.27 5.13
C TYR A 155 21.29 2.78 5.12
N ILE A 156 20.83 2.21 6.23
CA ILE A 156 19.46 1.70 6.37
C ILE A 156 18.45 2.86 6.26
N GLU A 157 18.67 3.94 7.00
CA GLU A 157 17.80 5.11 6.98
C GLU A 157 17.65 5.70 5.57
N ASN A 158 18.72 5.77 4.79
CA ASN A 158 18.68 6.25 3.43
C ASN A 158 17.85 5.31 2.52
N ARG A 159 17.99 3.98 2.68
CA ARG A 159 17.20 3.01 1.93
C ARG A 159 15.70 3.18 2.17
N PHE A 160 15.30 3.44 3.42
CA PHE A 160 13.88 3.69 3.76
C PHE A 160 13.37 5.06 3.29
N ARG A 161 14.27 6.03 3.05
CA ARG A 161 13.91 7.38 2.55
C ARG A 161 13.85 7.47 1.03
N ASP A 162 14.39 6.52 0.31
CA ASP A 162 14.36 6.52 -1.15
C ASP A 162 12.92 6.55 -1.66
N ARG A 163 12.63 7.43 -2.62
CA ARG A 163 11.25 7.65 -3.13
C ARG A 163 10.61 6.43 -3.79
N GLY A 164 11.41 5.57 -4.37
CA GLY A 164 10.97 4.32 -5.01
C GLY A 164 11.23 3.08 -4.17
N ALA A 165 11.50 3.23 -2.86
CA ALA A 165 11.83 2.11 -2.00
C ALA A 165 10.64 1.16 -1.83
N ASP A 166 10.88 -0.11 -2.01
CA ASP A 166 9.98 -1.17 -1.56
C ASP A 166 10.06 -1.27 -0.02
N ILE A 167 9.20 -0.51 0.66
CA ILE A 167 9.17 -0.46 2.13
C ILE A 167 8.83 -1.82 2.72
N THR A 168 7.94 -2.58 2.07
CA THR A 168 7.56 -3.93 2.51
C THR A 168 8.77 -4.87 2.44
N GLY A 169 9.45 -4.91 1.31
CA GLY A 169 10.68 -5.70 1.17
C GLY A 169 11.77 -5.28 2.15
N LEU A 170 11.97 -3.97 2.35
CA LEU A 170 12.94 -3.45 3.31
C LEU A 170 12.59 -3.84 4.76
N ARG A 171 11.31 -3.84 5.14
CA ARG A 171 10.89 -4.30 6.47
C ARG A 171 11.10 -5.79 6.67
N MET A 172 10.76 -6.60 5.68
CA MET A 172 11.04 -8.04 5.70
C MET A 172 12.54 -8.32 5.81
N GLU A 173 13.35 -7.62 5.03
CA GLU A 173 14.79 -7.85 4.94
C GLU A 173 15.56 -7.34 6.17
N PHE A 174 15.24 -6.12 6.66
CA PHE A 174 16.01 -5.45 7.70
C PHE A 174 15.34 -5.49 9.07
N GLU A 175 14.02 -5.36 9.15
CA GLU A 175 13.29 -5.31 10.43
C GLU A 175 12.78 -6.69 10.87
N VAL A 176 12.85 -7.69 9.98
CA VAL A 176 12.33 -9.04 10.19
C VAL A 176 10.82 -9.02 10.52
N ILE A 177 10.09 -8.14 9.86
CA ILE A 177 8.64 -8.01 10.01
C ILE A 177 7.96 -8.75 8.86
N PRO A 178 7.21 -9.84 9.13
CA PRO A 178 6.50 -10.58 8.08
C PRO A 178 5.37 -9.73 7.52
N HIS A 179 5.20 -9.77 6.20
CA HIS A 179 4.13 -9.06 5.53
C HIS A 179 2.94 -9.99 5.27
N GLY A 180 1.74 -9.46 5.26
CA GLY A 180 0.45 -10.00 4.81
C GLY A 180 0.27 -11.53 4.74
N GLU A 181 -0.85 -11.93 4.15
CA GLU A 181 -1.18 -13.35 3.96
C GLU A 181 -0.86 -13.87 2.55
N SER A 182 -0.36 -13.02 1.66
CA SER A 182 -0.04 -13.37 0.27
C SER A 182 0.92 -12.36 -0.35
N GLU A 183 1.85 -12.83 -1.16
CA GLU A 183 2.70 -11.99 -2.02
C GLU A 183 1.86 -11.14 -2.97
N SER A 184 0.65 -11.57 -3.30
CA SER A 184 -0.30 -10.86 -4.15
C SER A 184 -1.15 -9.82 -3.41
N ALA A 185 -1.20 -9.82 -2.08
CA ALA A 185 -1.97 -8.85 -1.31
C ALA A 185 -1.34 -7.46 -1.38
N MET A 186 -2.13 -6.47 -1.85
CA MET A 186 -1.66 -5.10 -1.98
C MET A 186 -1.65 -4.36 -0.65
N PHE A 187 -2.62 -4.62 0.21
CA PHE A 187 -2.78 -4.00 1.53
C PHE A 187 -2.93 -5.08 2.60
N THR A 188 -2.28 -4.90 3.73
CA THR A 188 -2.52 -5.76 4.89
C THR A 188 -3.65 -5.22 5.75
N PHE A 189 -4.34 -6.10 6.47
CA PHE A 189 -5.35 -5.68 7.44
C PHE A 189 -4.77 -4.70 8.48
N ASP A 190 -3.59 -5.01 9.02
CA ASP A 190 -2.94 -4.19 10.04
C ASP A 190 -2.61 -2.78 9.54
N GLU A 191 -2.11 -2.64 8.29
CA GLU A 191 -1.83 -1.32 7.69
C GLU A 191 -3.10 -0.49 7.55
N VAL A 192 -4.14 -1.06 6.94
CA VAL A 192 -5.39 -0.33 6.67
C VAL A 192 -6.16 -0.08 7.97
N ASN A 193 -6.21 -1.05 8.87
CA ASN A 193 -6.93 -0.90 10.13
C ASN A 193 -6.25 0.08 11.08
N SER A 194 -4.91 0.14 11.10
CA SER A 194 -4.18 1.15 11.90
C SER A 194 -4.42 2.59 11.45
N ALA A 195 -4.85 2.79 10.20
CA ALA A 195 -5.23 4.10 9.68
C ALA A 195 -6.60 4.57 10.16
N ARG A 196 -7.44 3.71 10.76
CA ARG A 196 -8.79 4.05 11.26
C ARG A 196 -8.76 4.89 12.52
N GLN A 197 -8.48 6.19 12.37
CA GLN A 197 -8.29 7.11 13.49
C GLN A 197 -9.28 8.28 13.51
N LEU A 198 -9.94 8.56 12.37
CA LEU A 198 -10.85 9.71 12.24
C LEU A 198 -12.20 9.44 12.91
N ARG A 199 -12.57 10.30 13.84
CA ARG A 199 -13.83 10.20 14.60
C ARG A 199 -14.93 11.11 14.09
N VAL A 200 -14.60 12.03 13.18
CA VAL A 200 -15.53 13.03 12.68
C VAL A 200 -15.49 13.02 11.15
N PRO A 201 -16.55 12.55 10.50
CA PRO A 201 -16.66 12.57 9.05
C PRO A 201 -17.05 13.96 8.55
N LEU A 202 -16.78 14.26 7.29
CA LEU A 202 -17.53 15.29 6.60
C LEU A 202 -18.96 14.80 6.39
N ILE A 203 -19.95 15.66 6.63
CA ILE A 203 -21.37 15.32 6.49
C ILE A 203 -22.01 16.35 5.56
N PRO A 204 -22.38 15.98 4.32
CA PRO A 204 -23.16 16.87 3.46
C PRO A 204 -24.60 16.97 4.00
N PRO A 205 -25.30 18.07 3.76
CA PRO A 205 -26.72 18.18 4.13
C PRO A 205 -27.57 17.21 3.30
N THR A 206 -28.66 16.77 3.87
CA THR A 206 -29.78 16.21 3.08
C THR A 206 -30.43 17.33 2.25
N ASP A 207 -31.24 16.98 1.26
CA ASP A 207 -31.92 17.99 0.45
C ASP A 207 -32.85 18.85 1.31
N ASP A 208 -33.55 18.26 2.27
CA ASP A 208 -34.45 18.99 3.18
C ASP A 208 -33.68 19.95 4.10
N GLU A 209 -32.57 19.50 4.68
CA GLU A 209 -31.69 20.36 5.48
C GLU A 209 -31.13 21.54 4.67
N TYR A 210 -30.75 21.27 3.39
CA TYR A 210 -30.28 22.33 2.49
C TYR A 210 -31.36 23.38 2.24
N ILE A 211 -32.61 22.95 2.04
CA ILE A 211 -33.76 23.83 1.83
C ILE A 211 -34.08 24.60 3.10
N GLU A 212 -34.14 23.94 4.26
CA GLU A 212 -34.39 24.54 5.58
C GLU A 212 -33.36 25.63 5.92
N CYS A 213 -32.07 25.36 5.71
CA CYS A 213 -31.00 26.33 5.96
C CYS A 213 -30.82 27.36 4.82
N LYS A 214 -31.67 27.31 3.78
CA LYS A 214 -31.62 28.20 2.60
C LYS A 214 -30.23 28.23 1.94
N GLY A 215 -29.55 27.10 1.97
CA GLY A 215 -28.17 26.95 1.43
C GLY A 215 -27.08 27.59 2.30
N ILE A 216 -27.40 28.05 3.52
CA ILE A 216 -26.41 28.61 4.46
C ILE A 216 -25.86 27.48 5.34
N LEU A 217 -24.98 26.65 4.80
CA LEU A 217 -24.49 25.42 5.43
C LEU A 217 -23.81 25.63 6.79
N LYS A 218 -23.24 26.81 7.01
CA LYS A 218 -22.58 27.19 8.28
C LYS A 218 -23.51 27.17 9.49
N THR A 219 -24.82 27.12 9.29
CA THR A 219 -25.82 27.01 10.36
C THR A 219 -26.05 25.57 10.81
N LEU A 220 -25.58 24.59 10.05
CA LEU A 220 -25.76 23.19 10.39
C LEU A 220 -24.81 22.78 11.53
N PRO A 221 -25.28 21.98 12.51
CA PRO A 221 -24.49 21.65 13.70
C PRO A 221 -23.26 20.79 13.44
N TYR A 222 -23.21 20.15 12.29
CA TYR A 222 -22.09 19.29 11.85
C TYR A 222 -21.25 19.91 10.73
N TYR A 223 -21.53 21.17 10.36
CA TYR A 223 -20.71 21.88 9.39
C TYR A 223 -19.26 21.99 9.89
N GLN A 224 -18.32 21.58 9.04
CA GLN A 224 -16.90 21.70 9.32
C GLN A 224 -16.28 22.78 8.45
N LYS A 225 -15.90 23.88 9.10
CA LYS A 225 -15.18 24.97 8.44
C LYS A 225 -13.83 24.44 7.92
N LYS A 226 -13.49 24.85 6.72
CA LYS A 226 -12.19 24.57 6.13
C LYS A 226 -11.07 25.28 6.91
N GLU A 227 -10.03 24.52 7.28
CA GLU A 227 -8.87 25.05 7.98
C GLU A 227 -7.96 25.84 7.03
N PRO A 228 -7.13 26.78 7.55
CA PRO A 228 -6.08 27.39 6.74
C PRO A 228 -5.14 26.32 6.17
N ARG A 229 -4.82 26.37 4.88
CA ARG A 229 -4.00 25.40 4.14
C ARG A 229 -4.65 24.01 3.98
N GLU A 230 -5.92 23.86 4.27
CA GLU A 230 -6.69 22.66 3.94
C GLU A 230 -7.13 22.74 2.48
N ILE A 231 -6.91 21.68 1.72
CA ILE A 231 -7.57 21.44 0.44
C ILE A 231 -8.49 20.23 0.56
N ARG A 232 -9.58 20.21 -0.19
CA ARG A 232 -10.52 19.09 -0.26
C ARG A 232 -10.58 18.55 -1.67
N VAL A 233 -10.36 17.25 -1.80
CA VAL A 233 -10.34 16.55 -3.08
C VAL A 233 -11.49 15.56 -3.12
N LEU A 234 -12.41 15.75 -4.05
CA LEU A 234 -13.47 14.81 -4.37
C LEU A 234 -12.96 13.87 -5.46
N SER A 235 -13.00 12.58 -5.22
CA SER A 235 -12.66 11.57 -6.22
C SER A 235 -13.87 10.68 -6.51
N MET A 236 -14.01 10.24 -7.76
CA MET A 236 -15.16 9.47 -8.18
C MET A 236 -14.79 8.33 -9.13
N ASP A 237 -15.39 7.18 -8.85
CA ASP A 237 -15.45 6.03 -9.76
C ASP A 237 -16.90 5.85 -10.18
N ILE A 238 -17.17 6.02 -11.48
CA ILE A 238 -18.54 6.12 -12.00
C ILE A 238 -18.92 4.87 -12.78
N ALA A 239 -20.02 4.24 -12.36
CA ALA A 239 -20.64 3.12 -13.05
C ALA A 239 -22.03 3.50 -13.57
N VAL A 240 -22.34 3.16 -14.81
CA VAL A 240 -23.65 3.34 -15.43
C VAL A 240 -24.16 2.00 -15.93
N GLY A 241 -25.30 1.57 -15.41
CA GLY A 241 -26.00 0.38 -15.90
C GLY A 241 -26.48 -0.57 -14.81
N GLY A 242 -27.64 -1.18 -15.04
CA GLY A 242 -28.34 -2.09 -14.14
C GLY A 242 -28.15 -3.57 -14.48
N GLY A 243 -26.92 -4.06 -14.66
CA GLY A 243 -26.66 -5.48 -14.91
C GLY A 243 -26.56 -6.31 -13.62
N ARG A 244 -26.59 -7.66 -13.73
CA ARG A 244 -26.45 -8.57 -12.57
C ARG A 244 -25.06 -8.52 -11.89
N LYS A 245 -24.09 -7.84 -12.46
CA LYS A 245 -22.79 -7.46 -11.84
C LYS A 245 -22.79 -5.93 -11.74
N ASN A 246 -23.55 -5.40 -10.80
CA ASN A 246 -23.65 -3.96 -10.62
C ASN A 246 -22.33 -3.42 -10.05
N ASP A 247 -21.55 -2.76 -10.89
CA ASP A 247 -20.50 -1.86 -10.41
C ASP A 247 -21.17 -0.69 -9.68
N LEU A 248 -20.53 -0.22 -8.64
CA LEU A 248 -21.03 0.87 -7.80
C LEU A 248 -20.42 2.18 -8.25
N THR A 249 -21.22 3.23 -8.32
CA THR A 249 -20.65 4.59 -8.34
C THR A 249 -20.23 4.96 -6.93
N VAL A 250 -18.99 5.35 -6.78
CA VAL A 250 -18.39 5.69 -5.49
C VAL A 250 -17.83 7.10 -5.52
N PHE A 251 -18.18 7.89 -4.52
CA PHE A 251 -17.61 9.20 -4.25
C PHE A 251 -16.79 9.15 -2.97
N THR A 252 -15.55 9.63 -3.03
CA THR A 252 -14.68 9.77 -1.86
C THR A 252 -14.23 11.21 -1.72
N VAL A 253 -14.20 11.74 -0.49
CA VAL A 253 -13.70 13.09 -0.23
C VAL A 253 -12.58 13.04 0.78
N PHE A 254 -11.43 13.57 0.37
CA PHE A 254 -10.27 13.77 1.21
C PHE A 254 -10.21 15.19 1.74
N ARG A 255 -9.90 15.32 3.03
CA ARG A 255 -9.35 16.54 3.62
C ARG A 255 -7.83 16.38 3.62
N CYS A 256 -7.14 17.30 3.03
CA CYS A 256 -5.69 17.29 2.93
C CYS A 256 -5.13 18.51 3.64
N ILE A 257 -4.37 18.30 4.69
CA ILE A 257 -3.78 19.36 5.50
C ILE A 257 -2.30 19.43 5.15
N GLU A 258 -1.87 20.60 4.64
CA GLU A 258 -0.48 20.81 4.23
C GLU A 258 0.47 20.75 5.42
N ASP A 259 1.46 19.84 5.36
CA ASP A 259 2.61 19.78 6.24
C ASP A 259 3.88 19.79 5.37
N LEU A 260 4.83 20.64 5.67
CA LEU A 260 6.12 20.84 4.99
C LEU A 260 6.12 20.57 3.47
N ASP A 261 6.30 19.31 3.05
CA ASP A 261 6.44 18.86 1.67
C ASP A 261 5.44 17.75 1.26
N TYR A 262 4.44 17.48 2.11
CA TYR A 262 3.37 16.52 1.88
C TYR A 262 2.04 16.99 2.47
N TYR A 263 0.97 16.25 2.21
CA TYR A 263 -0.33 16.44 2.83
C TYR A 263 -0.63 15.28 3.79
N ASP A 264 -1.07 15.61 5.01
CA ASP A 264 -1.81 14.66 5.83
C ASP A 264 -3.20 14.46 5.22
N LYS A 265 -3.52 13.22 4.83
CA LYS A 265 -4.70 12.87 4.06
C LYS A 265 -5.74 12.20 4.95
N GLU A 266 -6.87 12.84 5.14
CA GLU A 266 -8.02 12.30 5.86
C GLU A 266 -9.09 11.89 4.85
N LEU A 267 -9.35 10.59 4.67
CA LEU A 267 -10.51 10.12 3.91
C LEU A 267 -11.76 10.29 4.78
N SER A 268 -12.36 11.46 4.68
CA SER A 268 -13.39 11.94 5.62
C SER A 268 -14.81 11.68 5.17
N TYR A 269 -15.02 11.25 3.91
CA TYR A 269 -16.34 10.92 3.38
C TYR A 269 -16.28 9.86 2.30
N ILE A 270 -17.22 8.92 2.35
CA ILE A 270 -17.46 7.92 1.29
C ILE A 270 -18.95 7.74 1.11
N GLU A 271 -19.40 7.86 -0.12
CA GLU A 271 -20.80 7.59 -0.52
C GLU A 271 -20.83 6.64 -1.71
N VAL A 272 -21.84 5.80 -1.74
CA VAL A 272 -22.06 4.80 -2.78
C VAL A 272 -23.46 4.96 -3.36
N MET A 273 -23.54 5.00 -4.68
CA MET A 273 -24.80 4.97 -5.43
C MET A 273 -24.86 3.72 -6.30
N SER A 274 -26.03 3.11 -6.40
CA SER A 274 -26.27 1.95 -7.26
C SER A 274 -27.57 2.09 -8.03
N GLY A 275 -27.57 1.66 -9.30
CA GLY A 275 -28.78 1.66 -10.14
C GLY A 275 -29.32 3.04 -10.53
N VAL A 276 -28.53 4.11 -10.39
CA VAL A 276 -28.90 5.50 -10.62
C VAL A 276 -28.43 5.93 -12.02
N ASN A 277 -29.22 6.75 -12.72
CA ASN A 277 -28.82 7.28 -14.02
C ASN A 277 -27.71 8.34 -13.88
N LEU A 278 -27.02 8.62 -15.00
CA LEU A 278 -25.87 9.54 -15.02
C LEU A 278 -26.25 10.96 -14.57
N ASP A 279 -27.43 11.47 -14.96
CA ASP A 279 -27.82 12.83 -14.60
C ASP A 279 -27.95 13.01 -13.09
N GLN A 280 -28.54 12.01 -12.40
CA GLN A 280 -28.64 12.01 -10.94
C GLN A 280 -27.26 11.91 -10.27
N GLN A 281 -26.34 11.13 -10.84
CA GLN A 281 -24.97 11.05 -10.34
C GLN A 281 -24.25 12.39 -10.52
N VAL A 282 -24.43 13.07 -11.64
CA VAL A 282 -23.85 14.39 -11.90
C VAL A 282 -24.43 15.47 -10.98
N ILE A 283 -25.72 15.42 -10.68
CA ILE A 283 -26.32 16.31 -9.66
C ILE A 283 -25.66 16.03 -8.32
N ARG A 284 -25.57 14.76 -7.91
CA ARG A 284 -25.03 14.39 -6.60
C ARG A 284 -23.55 14.77 -6.45
N VAL A 285 -22.72 14.53 -7.43
CA VAL A 285 -21.30 14.91 -7.35
C VAL A 285 -21.12 16.41 -7.23
N LYS A 286 -21.93 17.22 -7.92
CA LYS A 286 -21.90 18.68 -7.77
C LYS A 286 -22.44 19.12 -6.42
N GLN A 287 -23.50 18.50 -5.89
CA GLN A 287 -23.93 18.75 -4.52
C GLN A 287 -22.78 18.53 -3.54
N LEU A 288 -22.13 17.34 -3.58
CA LEU A 288 -21.01 17.00 -2.69
C LEU A 288 -19.85 18.00 -2.83
N PHE A 289 -19.49 18.37 -4.05
CA PHE A 289 -18.38 19.29 -4.30
C PHE A 289 -18.60 20.66 -3.64
N TYR A 290 -19.77 21.25 -3.83
CA TYR A 290 -20.06 22.58 -3.27
C TYR A 290 -20.47 22.54 -1.81
N ASP A 291 -21.16 21.49 -1.35
CA ASP A 291 -21.58 21.36 0.05
C ASP A 291 -20.40 21.08 0.98
N LEU A 292 -19.41 20.33 0.48
CA LEU A 292 -18.20 20.00 1.24
C LEU A 292 -17.02 20.93 0.91
N GLU A 293 -17.27 22.04 0.20
CA GLU A 293 -16.26 23.04 -0.17
C GLU A 293 -14.99 22.43 -0.80
N CYS A 294 -15.16 21.48 -1.75
CA CYS A 294 -14.05 20.85 -2.43
C CYS A 294 -13.34 21.82 -3.41
N ASP A 295 -12.04 21.66 -3.57
CA ASP A 295 -11.23 22.46 -4.49
C ASP A 295 -11.02 21.75 -5.82
N TYR A 296 -11.00 20.42 -5.80
CA TYR A 296 -10.68 19.58 -6.96
C TYR A 296 -11.62 18.38 -7.04
N ALA A 297 -11.92 17.99 -8.28
CA ALA A 297 -12.69 16.80 -8.60
C ALA A 297 -11.87 15.88 -9.51
N VAL A 298 -11.69 14.63 -9.13
CA VAL A 298 -10.93 13.61 -9.86
C VAL A 298 -11.88 12.57 -10.42
N ILE A 299 -11.75 12.23 -11.70
CA ILE A 299 -12.65 11.29 -12.37
C ILE A 299 -11.88 10.30 -13.23
N ASP A 300 -12.33 9.04 -13.25
CA ASP A 300 -11.92 8.11 -14.29
C ASP A 300 -12.48 8.53 -15.66
N ALA A 301 -11.60 8.85 -16.59
CA ALA A 301 -11.91 9.20 -17.96
C ALA A 301 -11.82 7.99 -18.91
N GLY A 302 -11.75 6.77 -18.36
CA GLY A 302 -11.70 5.53 -19.12
C GLY A 302 -13.02 5.20 -19.81
N GLY A 303 -12.93 4.66 -21.03
CA GLY A 303 -14.11 4.20 -21.77
C GLY A 303 -15.12 5.29 -22.17
N ALA A 304 -16.28 4.88 -22.66
CA ALA A 304 -17.35 5.78 -23.10
C ALA A 304 -18.03 6.50 -21.93
N ILE A 305 -18.20 5.81 -20.80
CA ILE A 305 -18.89 6.30 -19.60
C ILE A 305 -18.11 7.48 -18.98
N GLY A 306 -16.81 7.32 -18.82
CA GLY A 306 -15.97 8.38 -18.25
C GLY A 306 -16.01 9.66 -19.11
N ILE A 307 -15.96 9.52 -20.44
CA ILE A 307 -16.07 10.65 -21.38
C ILE A 307 -17.45 11.31 -21.29
N GLU A 308 -18.52 10.52 -21.23
CA GLU A 308 -19.88 11.03 -21.10
C GLU A 308 -20.09 11.78 -19.79
N THR A 309 -19.53 11.26 -18.69
CA THR A 309 -19.58 11.92 -17.38
C THR A 309 -18.85 13.27 -17.41
N ILE A 310 -17.66 13.34 -18.01
CA ILE A 310 -16.93 14.59 -18.17
C ILE A 310 -17.74 15.62 -18.97
N ASN A 311 -18.35 15.19 -20.08
CA ASN A 311 -19.20 16.07 -20.89
C ASN A 311 -20.42 16.55 -20.09
N SER A 312 -21.05 15.69 -19.30
CA SER A 312 -22.20 16.05 -18.46
C SER A 312 -21.81 17.00 -17.32
N CYS A 313 -20.66 16.77 -16.68
CA CYS A 313 -20.09 17.69 -15.69
C CYS A 313 -19.70 19.04 -16.30
N GLY A 314 -19.31 19.07 -17.58
CA GLY A 314 -18.98 20.31 -18.32
C GLY A 314 -20.15 21.25 -18.56
N ASN A 315 -21.38 20.78 -18.40
CA ASN A 315 -22.58 21.58 -18.58
C ASN A 315 -23.08 22.17 -17.26
N ILE A 316 -23.88 23.25 -17.36
CA ILE A 316 -24.64 23.78 -16.22
C ILE A 316 -25.64 22.71 -15.75
N THR A 317 -25.52 22.29 -14.50
CA THR A 317 -26.41 21.30 -13.91
C THR A 317 -27.51 21.99 -13.11
N LYS A 318 -28.77 21.64 -13.40
CA LYS A 318 -29.94 22.15 -12.68
C LYS A 318 -30.40 21.12 -11.67
N ASP A 319 -30.33 21.48 -10.42
CA ASP A 319 -30.89 20.72 -9.31
C ASP A 319 -32.29 21.26 -9.02
N MET A 320 -33.29 20.50 -9.42
CA MET A 320 -34.69 20.90 -9.29
C MET A 320 -35.18 20.78 -7.84
N VAL A 321 -34.61 19.88 -7.05
CA VAL A 321 -35.01 19.67 -5.64
C VAL A 321 -34.55 20.84 -4.78
N ARG A 322 -33.27 21.24 -4.92
CA ARG A 322 -32.70 22.36 -4.16
C ARG A 322 -32.92 23.72 -4.83
N ASN A 323 -33.54 23.73 -6.00
CA ASN A 323 -33.71 24.94 -6.85
C ASN A 323 -32.36 25.67 -7.07
N ARG A 324 -31.29 24.90 -7.34
CA ARG A 324 -29.94 25.42 -7.51
C ARG A 324 -29.40 25.11 -8.92
N ARG A 325 -28.57 26.01 -9.41
CA ARG A 325 -27.78 25.80 -10.63
C ARG A 325 -26.31 25.74 -10.28
N TYR A 326 -25.65 24.66 -10.72
CA TYR A 326 -24.22 24.50 -10.57
C TYR A 326 -23.53 24.83 -11.89
N PRO A 327 -22.38 25.55 -11.90
CA PRO A 327 -21.64 25.86 -13.11
C PRO A 327 -21.09 24.60 -13.78
N GLY A 328 -20.75 24.70 -15.04
CA GLY A 328 -19.99 23.66 -15.75
C GLY A 328 -18.58 23.52 -15.17
N TRP A 329 -18.00 22.34 -15.33
CA TRP A 329 -16.61 22.09 -14.97
C TRP A 329 -15.76 21.90 -16.21
N LYS A 330 -14.54 22.40 -16.21
CA LYS A 330 -13.54 22.14 -17.24
C LYS A 330 -12.29 21.53 -16.64
N THR A 331 -11.46 20.97 -17.51
CA THR A 331 -10.25 20.30 -17.06
C THR A 331 -9.19 21.29 -16.59
N MET A 332 -8.55 20.98 -15.48
CA MET A 332 -7.49 21.81 -14.90
C MET A 332 -6.24 21.87 -15.79
N ASN A 333 -5.93 20.75 -16.45
CA ASN A 333 -4.78 20.58 -17.33
C ASN A 333 -5.07 20.94 -18.80
N LYS A 334 -6.18 21.61 -19.07
CA LYS A 334 -6.59 22.11 -20.40
C LYS A 334 -6.55 21.02 -21.47
N VAL A 335 -7.17 19.88 -21.21
CA VAL A 335 -7.25 18.79 -22.18
C VAL A 335 -8.28 19.14 -23.24
N GLU A 336 -7.83 19.65 -24.40
CA GLU A 336 -8.69 20.15 -25.48
C GLU A 336 -9.82 19.21 -25.88
N LYS A 337 -9.56 17.89 -25.98
CA LYS A 337 -10.58 16.91 -26.36
C LYS A 337 -11.80 16.87 -25.45
N TYR A 338 -11.66 17.28 -24.18
CA TYR A 338 -12.76 17.39 -23.23
C TYR A 338 -13.32 18.81 -23.20
N ASP A 339 -12.44 19.81 -23.20
CA ASP A 339 -12.84 21.21 -23.03
C ASP A 339 -13.55 21.79 -24.25
N MET A 340 -13.29 21.27 -25.46
CA MET A 340 -13.96 21.75 -26.70
C MET A 340 -15.48 21.57 -26.72
N ARG A 341 -16.04 20.71 -25.86
CA ARG A 341 -17.48 20.42 -25.78
C ARG A 341 -18.19 21.22 -24.68
N ILE A 342 -17.46 22.01 -23.92
CA ILE A 342 -18.01 22.75 -22.78
C ILE A 342 -18.70 24.02 -23.32
N ALA A 343 -20.02 24.07 -23.13
CA ALA A 343 -20.84 25.21 -23.57
C ALA A 343 -20.90 26.36 -22.54
N ASP A 344 -20.55 26.08 -21.26
CA ASP A 344 -20.59 27.10 -20.21
C ASP A 344 -19.33 27.97 -20.24
N PRO A 345 -19.45 29.29 -20.57
CA PRO A 345 -18.30 30.19 -20.58
C PRO A 345 -17.70 30.41 -19.17
N ASN A 346 -18.49 30.16 -18.12
CA ASN A 346 -18.09 30.32 -16.72
C ASN A 346 -17.66 29.00 -16.09
N ALA A 347 -17.39 27.94 -16.90
CA ALA A 347 -16.98 26.65 -16.40
C ALA A 347 -15.71 26.75 -15.52
N GLU A 348 -15.76 26.12 -14.35
CA GLU A 348 -14.69 26.16 -13.36
C GLU A 348 -13.62 25.11 -13.67
N PRO A 349 -12.30 25.44 -13.63
CA PRO A 349 -11.21 24.53 -13.92
C PRO A 349 -10.88 23.64 -12.72
N VAL A 350 -11.80 22.77 -12.35
CA VAL A 350 -11.72 21.95 -11.13
C VAL A 350 -11.56 20.45 -11.41
N LEU A 351 -11.76 20.01 -12.65
CA LEU A 351 -11.83 18.60 -13.01
C LEU A 351 -10.47 18.05 -13.44
N PHE A 352 -10.01 16.97 -12.83
CA PHE A 352 -8.83 16.22 -13.20
C PHE A 352 -9.21 14.84 -13.76
N PRO A 353 -9.18 14.64 -15.09
CA PRO A 353 -9.48 13.35 -15.69
C PRO A 353 -8.27 12.42 -15.63
N ILE A 354 -8.47 11.23 -15.09
CA ILE A 354 -7.50 10.12 -15.10
C ILE A 354 -7.85 9.23 -16.29
N GLN A 355 -6.92 9.07 -17.23
CA GLN A 355 -7.11 8.18 -18.36
C GLN A 355 -6.13 7.02 -18.30
N ILE A 356 -6.65 5.85 -17.95
CA ILE A 356 -5.90 4.60 -17.92
C ILE A 356 -6.13 3.87 -19.24
N SER A 357 -5.34 4.19 -20.27
CA SER A 357 -5.48 3.57 -21.59
C SER A 357 -4.15 3.52 -22.35
N GLY A 358 -4.04 2.59 -23.30
CA GLY A 358 -2.89 2.45 -24.18
C GLY A 358 -1.70 1.67 -23.58
N ALA A 359 -0.54 1.77 -24.22
CA ALA A 359 0.64 0.98 -23.90
C ALA A 359 1.22 1.20 -22.49
N GLY A 360 0.90 2.32 -21.84
CA GLY A 360 1.33 2.66 -20.48
C GLY A 360 0.30 2.36 -19.38
N ALA A 361 -0.91 1.90 -19.71
CA ALA A 361 -2.01 1.73 -18.77
C ALA A 361 -1.65 0.87 -17.54
N SER A 362 -1.05 -0.29 -17.76
CA SER A 362 -0.67 -1.20 -16.67
C SER A 362 0.40 -0.60 -15.73
N ALA A 363 1.35 0.17 -16.29
CA ALA A 363 2.36 0.84 -15.48
C ALA A 363 1.74 1.97 -14.63
N MET A 364 0.80 2.71 -15.20
CA MET A 364 0.08 3.76 -14.48
C MET A 364 -0.77 3.18 -13.36
N GLN A 365 -1.53 2.11 -13.62
CA GLN A 365 -2.30 1.41 -12.58
C GLN A 365 -1.41 0.92 -11.45
N TYR A 366 -0.28 0.30 -11.77
CA TYR A 366 0.67 -0.17 -10.77
C TYR A 366 1.23 0.99 -9.94
N ASN A 367 1.63 2.09 -10.58
CA ASN A 367 2.14 3.27 -9.86
C ASN A 367 1.09 3.87 -8.91
N MET A 368 -0.18 3.92 -9.32
CA MET A 368 -1.28 4.40 -8.48
C MET A 368 -1.47 3.51 -7.25
N LEU A 369 -1.40 2.18 -7.42
CA LEU A 369 -1.46 1.23 -6.33
C LEU A 369 -0.31 1.38 -5.35
N VAL A 370 0.92 1.45 -5.89
CA VAL A 370 2.13 1.63 -5.07
C VAL A 370 2.06 2.95 -4.30
N THR A 371 1.58 4.03 -4.93
CA THR A 371 1.36 5.31 -4.25
C THR A 371 0.42 5.13 -3.06
N ALA A 372 -0.75 4.49 -3.27
CA ALA A 372 -1.71 4.26 -2.19
C ALA A 372 -1.13 3.39 -1.07
N GLN A 373 -0.42 2.33 -1.40
CA GLN A 373 0.25 1.47 -0.42
C GLN A 373 1.27 2.26 0.42
N LEU A 374 2.09 3.08 -0.23
CA LEU A 374 3.08 3.91 0.46
C LEU A 374 2.45 4.91 1.44
N GLU A 375 1.27 5.45 1.13
CA GLU A 375 0.57 6.37 2.03
C GLU A 375 0.14 5.66 3.33
N PHE A 376 -0.36 4.41 3.24
CA PHE A 376 -0.66 3.60 4.43
C PHE A 376 0.60 3.27 5.21
N GLN A 377 1.66 2.81 4.55
CA GLN A 377 2.92 2.43 5.17
C GLN A 377 3.61 3.61 5.87
N ARG A 378 3.52 4.80 5.28
CA ARG A 378 4.06 6.05 5.85
C ARG A 378 3.16 6.68 6.89
N LYS A 379 1.96 6.11 7.12
CA LYS A 379 0.94 6.64 8.04
C LYS A 379 0.53 8.08 7.72
N ARG A 380 0.45 8.40 6.42
CA ARG A 380 0.05 9.71 5.90
C ARG A 380 -1.41 9.74 5.44
N ILE A 381 -2.14 8.66 5.65
CA ILE A 381 -3.58 8.55 5.41
C ILE A 381 -4.28 8.15 6.69
N SER A 382 -5.41 8.77 6.95
CA SER A 382 -6.31 8.44 8.04
C SER A 382 -7.69 8.10 7.51
N LEU A 383 -8.30 7.05 8.06
CA LEU A 383 -9.64 6.56 7.73
C LEU A 383 -10.58 6.75 8.92
N LEU A 384 -11.89 6.73 8.65
CA LEU A 384 -12.90 6.78 9.69
C LEU A 384 -12.87 5.52 10.56
N VAL A 385 -13.13 5.71 11.87
CA VAL A 385 -13.19 4.63 12.86
C VAL A 385 -14.28 3.60 12.55
N GLU A 386 -14.28 2.50 13.28
CA GLU A 386 -15.28 1.44 13.15
C GLU A 386 -16.68 1.90 13.56
N ASP A 387 -17.70 1.21 13.06
CA ASP A 387 -19.10 1.59 13.18
C ASP A 387 -19.57 1.66 14.63
N ASP A 388 -19.09 0.80 15.51
CA ASP A 388 -19.41 0.78 16.93
C ASP A 388 -18.85 2.00 17.67
N VAL A 389 -17.61 2.37 17.38
CA VAL A 389 -16.97 3.60 17.89
C VAL A 389 -17.69 4.83 17.32
N ALA A 390 -18.03 4.78 16.02
CA ALA A 390 -18.76 5.85 15.34
C ALA A 390 -20.13 6.12 15.99
N VAL A 391 -20.91 5.08 16.32
CA VAL A 391 -22.20 5.22 17.00
C VAL A 391 -22.05 5.94 18.34
N GLN A 392 -21.01 5.60 19.12
CA GLN A 392 -20.75 6.27 20.40
C GLN A 392 -20.41 7.76 20.20
N GLU A 393 -19.53 8.09 19.26
CA GLU A 393 -19.13 9.48 18.98
C GLU A 393 -20.28 10.30 18.42
N LEU A 394 -21.06 9.78 17.45
CA LEU A 394 -22.21 10.43 16.88
C LEU A 394 -23.32 10.66 17.92
N ASN A 395 -23.54 9.68 18.81
CA ASN A 395 -24.52 9.83 19.87
C ASN A 395 -24.13 10.92 20.87
N LYS A 396 -22.84 10.97 21.24
CA LYS A 396 -22.30 12.00 22.14
C LYS A 396 -22.41 13.40 21.55
N ARG A 397 -22.16 13.58 20.25
CA ARG A 397 -22.15 14.88 19.58
C ARG A 397 -23.54 15.34 19.14
N TYR A 398 -24.32 14.43 18.56
CA TYR A 398 -25.52 14.75 17.79
C TYR A 398 -26.78 14.01 18.24
N LYS A 399 -26.73 13.26 19.34
CA LYS A 399 -27.86 12.44 19.84
C LYS A 399 -28.35 11.43 18.77
N TYR A 400 -27.39 10.80 18.06
CA TYR A 400 -27.63 9.90 16.94
C TYR A 400 -28.69 8.82 17.20
N LEU A 401 -28.63 8.14 18.36
CA LEU A 401 -29.57 7.07 18.68
C LEU A 401 -31.01 7.60 18.77
N THR A 402 -31.21 8.81 19.27
CA THR A 402 -32.53 9.46 19.32
C THR A 402 -33.07 9.74 17.92
N MET A 403 -32.24 10.20 17.01
CA MET A 403 -32.60 10.40 15.60
C MET A 403 -32.91 9.08 14.90
N LYS A 404 -32.04 8.05 15.08
CA LYS A 404 -32.21 6.75 14.46
C LYS A 404 -33.52 6.04 14.85
N THR A 405 -33.96 6.20 16.11
CA THR A 405 -35.18 5.57 16.64
C THR A 405 -36.42 6.47 16.52
N SER A 406 -36.29 7.65 15.95
CA SER A 406 -37.39 8.57 15.75
C SER A 406 -38.44 8.02 14.79
N ASN A 407 -39.70 8.38 15.03
CA ASN A 407 -40.77 8.13 14.07
C ASN A 407 -40.78 9.13 12.90
N ASP A 408 -40.01 10.20 13.01
CA ASP A 408 -39.81 11.20 11.95
C ASP A 408 -38.84 10.68 10.89
N ASN A 409 -39.29 10.66 9.63
CA ASN A 409 -38.50 10.19 8.49
C ASN A 409 -37.23 11.04 8.27
N LEU A 410 -37.34 12.37 8.42
CA LEU A 410 -36.22 13.29 8.23
C LEU A 410 -35.12 13.05 9.25
N MET A 411 -35.48 12.79 10.51
CA MET A 411 -34.48 12.46 11.54
C MET A 411 -33.78 11.12 11.27
N ARG A 412 -34.50 10.13 10.75
CA ARG A 412 -33.90 8.85 10.38
C ARG A 412 -32.97 8.98 9.16
N GLU A 413 -33.37 9.76 8.16
CA GLU A 413 -32.54 10.05 7.00
C GLU A 413 -31.26 10.79 7.42
N ARG A 414 -31.36 11.78 8.28
CA ARG A 414 -30.20 12.46 8.87
C ARG A 414 -29.26 11.49 9.60
N ALA A 415 -29.82 10.58 10.42
CA ALA A 415 -29.03 9.56 11.10
C ALA A 415 -28.31 8.63 10.12
N ASN A 416 -28.99 8.22 9.05
CA ASN A 416 -28.38 7.39 8.00
C ASN A 416 -27.26 8.13 7.26
N ASN A 417 -27.46 9.42 6.96
CA ASN A 417 -26.44 10.27 6.33
C ASN A 417 -25.19 10.41 7.21
N MET A 418 -25.34 10.47 8.53
CA MET A 418 -24.22 10.57 9.48
C MET A 418 -23.41 9.29 9.61
N ILE A 419 -24.06 8.12 9.63
CA ILE A 419 -23.38 6.83 9.82
C ILE A 419 -22.82 6.25 8.50
N GLY A 420 -23.42 6.64 7.37
CA GLY A 420 -23.07 6.12 6.05
C GLY A 420 -21.58 6.14 5.73
N PRO A 421 -20.84 7.24 5.95
CA PRO A 421 -19.40 7.31 5.69
C PRO A 421 -18.59 6.28 6.47
N PHE A 422 -18.96 5.97 7.71
CA PHE A 422 -18.27 4.96 8.54
C PHE A 422 -18.52 3.55 8.00
N ALA A 423 -19.77 3.19 7.71
CA ALA A 423 -20.11 1.89 7.14
C ALA A 423 -19.46 1.66 5.77
N ASN A 424 -19.38 2.72 4.94
CA ASN A 424 -18.68 2.65 3.67
C ASN A 424 -17.16 2.54 3.86
N THR A 425 -16.59 3.14 4.91
CA THR A 425 -15.17 2.97 5.24
C THR A 425 -14.88 1.53 5.69
N THR A 426 -15.76 0.91 6.48
CA THR A 426 -15.63 -0.51 6.85
C THR A 426 -15.65 -1.41 5.59
N SER A 427 -16.57 -1.13 4.67
CA SER A 427 -16.60 -1.84 3.38
C SER A 427 -15.36 -1.58 2.51
N LEU A 428 -14.78 -0.37 2.54
CA LEU A 428 -13.51 -0.05 1.85
C LEU A 428 -12.35 -0.86 2.44
N VAL A 429 -12.27 -0.99 3.76
CA VAL A 429 -11.25 -1.84 4.41
C VAL A 429 -11.36 -3.28 3.93
N ASP A 430 -12.58 -3.84 3.88
CA ASP A 430 -12.83 -5.20 3.38
C ASP A 430 -12.45 -5.36 1.91
N GLU A 431 -12.69 -4.36 1.07
CA GLU A 431 -12.26 -4.35 -0.33
C GLU A 431 -10.74 -4.25 -0.45
N ALA A 432 -10.09 -3.40 0.36
CA ALA A 432 -8.66 -3.18 0.32
C ALA A 432 -7.86 -4.44 0.64
N ILE A 433 -8.21 -5.17 1.71
CA ILE A 433 -7.53 -6.41 2.09
C ILE A 433 -7.72 -7.55 1.07
N LYS A 434 -8.80 -7.50 0.28
CA LYS A 434 -9.06 -8.46 -0.81
C LYS A 434 -8.42 -8.04 -2.13
N THR A 435 -7.88 -6.83 -2.22
CA THR A 435 -7.24 -6.33 -3.44
C THR A 435 -5.91 -7.02 -3.65
N GLN A 436 -5.82 -7.83 -4.71
CA GLN A 436 -4.62 -8.56 -5.10
C GLN A 436 -4.05 -8.02 -6.38
N ILE A 437 -2.74 -8.17 -6.53
CA ILE A 437 -2.01 -7.88 -7.76
C ILE A 437 -1.45 -9.19 -8.33
N VAL A 438 -1.44 -9.29 -9.64
CA VAL A 438 -0.91 -10.45 -10.36
C VAL A 438 0.18 -9.99 -11.31
N LYS A 439 1.30 -10.72 -11.31
CA LYS A 439 2.37 -10.50 -12.28
C LYS A 439 2.07 -11.25 -13.57
N LEU A 440 1.86 -10.52 -14.65
CA LEU A 440 1.68 -11.11 -15.96
C LEU A 440 2.98 -11.76 -16.48
N PRO A 441 2.91 -12.70 -17.44
CA PRO A 441 4.10 -13.27 -18.09
C PRO A 441 5.03 -12.23 -18.71
N SER A 442 4.50 -11.05 -19.06
CA SER A 442 5.26 -9.89 -19.53
C SER A 442 6.08 -9.18 -18.44
N GLY A 443 6.03 -9.65 -17.18
CA GLY A 443 6.68 -9.03 -16.02
C GLY A 443 5.92 -7.84 -15.43
N ARG A 444 4.76 -7.45 -15.98
CA ARG A 444 3.95 -6.34 -15.51
C ARG A 444 3.00 -6.78 -14.40
N TRP A 445 2.80 -5.92 -13.40
CA TRP A 445 1.82 -6.10 -12.34
C TRP A 445 0.48 -5.49 -12.76
N VAL A 446 -0.59 -6.19 -12.49
CA VAL A 446 -1.97 -5.75 -12.75
C VAL A 446 -2.88 -6.17 -11.59
N TYR A 447 -4.03 -5.53 -11.46
CA TYR A 447 -5.06 -6.00 -10.53
C TYR A 447 -5.53 -7.41 -10.90
N ASP A 448 -5.78 -8.23 -9.90
CA ASP A 448 -6.60 -9.42 -10.09
C ASP A 448 -8.08 -9.02 -10.02
N GLU A 449 -8.76 -9.09 -11.16
CA GLU A 449 -10.18 -8.75 -11.26
C GLU A 449 -11.11 -9.84 -10.71
N LYS A 450 -10.58 -10.99 -10.32
CA LYS A 450 -11.39 -12.17 -9.93
C LYS A 450 -11.87 -12.12 -8.47
N ASN A 451 -11.28 -11.30 -7.63
CA ASN A 451 -11.43 -11.38 -6.17
C ASN A 451 -12.41 -10.36 -5.55
N GLY A 452 -13.50 -10.02 -6.21
CA GLY A 452 -14.57 -9.25 -5.59
C GLY A 452 -14.66 -7.79 -6.03
N ARG A 453 -15.46 -7.01 -5.32
CA ARG A 453 -15.65 -5.57 -5.57
C ARG A 453 -14.44 -4.78 -5.12
N LYS A 454 -14.12 -3.70 -5.85
CA LYS A 454 -12.99 -2.82 -5.61
C LYS A 454 -13.32 -1.33 -5.84
N ASP A 455 -14.59 -1.01 -6.07
CA ASP A 455 -15.03 0.32 -6.51
C ASP A 455 -14.63 1.42 -5.51
N ARG A 456 -14.75 1.14 -4.19
CA ARG A 456 -14.33 2.08 -3.13
C ARG A 456 -12.82 2.27 -3.11
N VAL A 457 -12.06 1.18 -3.25
CA VAL A 457 -10.60 1.21 -3.31
C VAL A 457 -10.12 1.99 -4.52
N ILE A 458 -10.73 1.81 -5.68
CA ILE A 458 -10.39 2.51 -6.91
C ILE A 458 -10.64 4.02 -6.76
N SER A 459 -11.82 4.42 -6.26
CA SER A 459 -12.12 5.84 -5.99
C SER A 459 -11.11 6.46 -5.03
N MET A 460 -10.74 5.74 -3.96
CA MET A 460 -9.69 6.17 -3.01
C MET A 460 -8.33 6.34 -3.72
N ILE A 461 -7.92 5.37 -4.52
CA ILE A 461 -6.62 5.38 -5.21
C ILE A 461 -6.52 6.55 -6.20
N TYR A 462 -7.58 6.87 -6.92
CA TYR A 462 -7.61 8.03 -7.81
C TYR A 462 -7.38 9.33 -7.06
N GLY A 463 -8.05 9.50 -5.92
CA GLY A 463 -7.82 10.65 -5.05
C GLY A 463 -6.39 10.75 -4.54
N LEU A 464 -5.85 9.66 -4.01
CA LEU A 464 -4.47 9.61 -3.49
C LEU A 464 -3.44 9.89 -4.58
N TYR A 465 -3.63 9.34 -5.78
CA TYR A 465 -2.75 9.61 -6.92
C TYR A 465 -2.72 11.11 -7.27
N PHE A 466 -3.88 11.74 -7.35
CA PHE A 466 -3.97 13.17 -7.64
C PHE A 466 -3.32 14.03 -6.54
N ILE A 467 -3.57 13.70 -5.27
CA ILE A 467 -2.95 14.41 -4.14
C ILE A 467 -1.43 14.26 -4.19
N ASN A 468 -0.91 13.09 -4.55
CA ASN A 468 0.53 12.89 -4.72
C ASN A 468 1.12 13.76 -5.85
N LEU A 469 0.38 13.99 -6.94
CA LEU A 469 0.81 14.95 -7.97
C LEU A 469 0.88 16.39 -7.44
N LEU A 470 -0.06 16.78 -6.58
CA LEU A 470 0.00 18.09 -5.91
C LEU A 470 1.22 18.21 -4.97
N GLU A 471 1.61 17.13 -4.29
CA GLU A 471 2.81 17.10 -3.44
C GLU A 471 4.10 17.28 -4.25
N GLU A 472 4.15 16.78 -5.48
CA GLU A 472 5.31 17.00 -6.37
C GLU A 472 5.52 18.49 -6.66
N ASP A 473 4.45 19.25 -6.79
CA ASP A 473 4.50 20.70 -6.95
C ASP A 473 4.97 21.41 -5.67
N LEU A 474 4.52 20.99 -4.49
CA LEU A 474 5.01 21.52 -3.20
C LEU A 474 6.52 21.33 -3.06
N ILE A 475 7.03 20.15 -3.38
CA ILE A 475 8.47 19.84 -3.32
C ILE A 475 9.27 20.70 -4.31
N SER A 476 8.74 20.96 -5.49
CA SER A 476 9.39 21.81 -6.48
C SER A 476 9.51 23.26 -6.01
N LEU A 477 8.49 23.76 -5.32
CA LEU A 477 8.48 25.09 -4.72
C LEU A 477 9.46 25.20 -3.55
N THR A 478 9.52 24.20 -2.68
CA THR A 478 10.47 24.20 -1.53
C THR A 478 11.92 24.11 -1.96
N LYS A 479 12.23 23.42 -3.05
CA LYS A 479 13.60 23.36 -3.61
C LYS A 479 14.04 24.65 -4.30
N SER A 480 13.12 25.50 -4.74
CA SER A 480 13.40 26.77 -5.41
C SER A 480 13.58 27.95 -4.44
N VAL A 481 13.21 27.78 -3.18
CA VAL A 481 13.38 28.82 -2.16
C VAL A 481 14.81 28.73 -1.59
N ASN A 482 15.70 29.59 -2.06
CA ASN A 482 16.99 29.84 -1.41
C ASN A 482 16.76 30.38 0.01
N ILE A 483 17.54 29.93 0.99
CA ILE A 483 17.47 30.34 2.40
C ILE A 483 17.50 31.88 2.56
N SER A 484 18.10 32.61 1.60
CA SER A 484 18.10 34.07 1.55
C SER A 484 16.70 34.69 1.36
N ASP A 485 15.79 34.00 0.68
CA ASP A 485 14.43 34.49 0.42
C ASP A 485 13.51 34.28 1.64
N TYR A 486 13.82 33.29 2.46
CA TYR A 486 13.09 33.03 3.71
C TYR A 486 13.33 34.10 4.79
N VAL A 487 14.48 34.74 4.76
CA VAL A 487 14.83 35.83 5.70
C VAL A 487 14.22 37.17 5.27
N SER A 488 13.99 37.39 3.97
CA SER A 488 13.40 38.62 3.43
C SER A 488 11.87 38.63 3.40
N SER A 489 11.20 37.48 3.51
CA SER A 489 9.73 37.36 3.37
C SER A 489 8.94 37.68 4.66
N ARG A 490 9.60 38.04 5.76
CA ARG A 490 8.90 38.50 7.00
C ARG A 490 8.09 39.81 6.83
N ASN A 491 8.13 40.45 5.65
CA ASN A 491 7.47 41.74 5.37
C ASN A 491 6.40 41.69 4.28
N TYR A 492 5.87 40.52 3.89
CA TYR A 492 4.78 40.49 2.90
C TYR A 492 3.41 40.47 3.53
N THR A 493 2.81 41.65 3.57
CA THR A 493 1.37 41.85 3.76
C THR A 493 0.56 41.18 2.64
N LYS A 494 -0.49 40.48 3.07
CA LYS A 494 -1.52 39.84 2.26
C LYS A 494 -1.90 40.61 1.00
N LYS A 495 -1.63 40.03 -0.18
CA LYS A 495 -2.46 40.22 -1.37
C LYS A 495 -2.94 38.85 -1.81
N ASN A 496 -4.25 38.64 -1.69
CA ASN A 496 -4.95 37.48 -2.18
C ASN A 496 -4.84 37.42 -3.71
N ASN A 497 -3.92 36.62 -4.23
CA ASN A 497 -4.04 36.04 -5.55
C ASN A 497 -4.03 34.53 -5.39
N PRO A 498 -5.00 33.79 -5.94
CA PRO A 498 -4.92 32.33 -5.95
C PRO A 498 -3.68 31.93 -6.71
N ILE A 499 -2.75 31.30 -6.02
CA ILE A 499 -1.57 30.68 -6.63
C ILE A 499 -2.13 29.60 -7.57
N ASN A 500 -1.84 29.73 -8.85
CA ASN A 500 -2.11 28.66 -9.82
C ASN A 500 -1.02 27.60 -9.62
N PRO A 501 -1.30 26.46 -8.97
CA PRO A 501 -0.29 25.44 -8.65
C PRO A 501 0.22 24.68 -9.87
N PHE A 502 -0.28 25.00 -11.07
CA PHE A 502 -0.03 24.25 -12.29
C PHE A 502 0.98 24.92 -13.24
N GLY A 503 2.00 25.58 -12.70
CA GLY A 503 3.13 26.08 -13.49
C GLY A 503 3.94 24.93 -14.09
N SER A 504 4.03 24.87 -15.42
CA SER A 504 5.00 24.16 -16.27
C SER A 504 5.16 22.63 -16.18
N ASN A 505 4.93 21.96 -15.05
CA ASN A 505 5.20 20.52 -14.92
C ASN A 505 4.03 19.62 -15.34
N LEU A 506 2.78 20.03 -15.17
CA LEU A 506 1.61 19.29 -15.67
C LEU A 506 1.55 19.26 -17.20
N ASN A 507 2.09 20.28 -17.87
CA ASN A 507 2.22 20.28 -19.33
C ASN A 507 3.21 19.21 -19.86
N LYS A 508 4.17 18.77 -19.04
CA LYS A 508 5.08 17.66 -19.39
C LYS A 508 4.41 16.29 -19.29
N LEU A 509 3.46 16.12 -18.38
CA LEU A 509 2.72 14.87 -18.21
C LEU A 509 1.65 14.67 -19.30
N ALA A 510 1.05 15.74 -19.81
CA ALA A 510 0.13 15.67 -20.96
C ALA A 510 0.83 15.25 -22.28
N GLY A 511 2.15 15.41 -22.38
CA GLY A 511 2.94 15.03 -23.55
C GLY A 511 3.29 13.55 -23.69
N PHE A 512 3.10 12.74 -22.64
CA PHE A 512 3.43 11.31 -22.68
C PHE A 512 2.34 10.42 -23.28
N GLY A 513 1.18 10.97 -23.61
CA GLY A 513 0.06 10.25 -24.22
C GLY A 513 -0.06 10.35 -25.75
N MET A 514 0.80 11.11 -26.42
CA MET A 514 0.70 11.31 -27.86
C MET A 514 2.05 11.11 -28.58
N ARG A 515 2.40 9.88 -28.84
CA ARG A 515 3.10 9.46 -30.07
C ARG A 515 2.57 8.10 -30.50
N ARG A 516 1.80 8.18 -31.59
CA ARG A 516 1.27 7.20 -32.55
C ARG A 516 1.10 5.75 -32.09
#